data_49489f65e54349eacbb4d4c766d570f7
#
_entry.id   49489f65e54349eacbb4d4c766d570f7
#
_cell.length_a   1.000
_cell.length_b   1.000
_cell.length_c   1.000
_cell.angle_alpha   90.00
_cell.angle_beta   90.00
_cell.angle_gamma   90.00
#
_symmetry.space_group_name_H-M   'P 1'
#
loop_
_entity.id
_entity.type
_entity.pdbx_description
1 polymer ?
#
loop_
_entity_poly.entity_id
_entity_poly.type
_entity_poly.pdbx_seq_one_letter_code
_entity_poly.pdbx_strand_id
1 'polypeptide(L)'
;MAEFIMKALLKAKGLENSYYVESAAVSTEEIGNPIYPPAKRCLSNHGVIFDAGKRARQVVPEDYDRFDRLVCMDSSNLRWLRRIIHDDPQKKVHLLMSYTGAGRDVADPWYTGDFETTFQDILRGCEAMLSSRLPK
;
A
#
# COMPACT_ATOMS: atom_id res chain seq x y z
N MET A 1 6.56 -0.81 -1.23
CA MET A 1 6.56 -2.19 -0.72
C MET A 1 5.18 -2.84 -0.76
N ALA A 2 4.15 -2.15 -0.30
CA ALA A 2 2.81 -2.74 -0.18
C ALA A 2 2.26 -3.29 -1.50
N GLU A 3 2.43 -2.57 -2.59
CA GLU A 3 1.96 -3.03 -3.91
C GLU A 3 2.51 -4.42 -4.25
N PHE A 4 3.81 -4.61 -4.07
CA PHE A 4 4.47 -5.86 -4.46
C PHE A 4 4.19 -6.99 -3.48
N ILE A 5 4.06 -6.68 -2.19
CA ILE A 5 3.65 -7.67 -1.19
C ILE A 5 2.24 -8.18 -1.48
N MET A 6 1.30 -7.27 -1.76
CA MET A 6 -0.06 -7.64 -2.10
C MET A 6 -0.11 -8.48 -3.39
N LYS A 7 0.66 -8.08 -4.42
CA LYS A 7 0.72 -8.85 -5.66
C LYS A 7 1.26 -10.26 -5.44
N ALA A 8 2.26 -10.42 -4.57
CA ALA A 8 2.82 -11.74 -4.25
C ALA A 8 1.79 -12.62 -3.55
N LEU A 9 1.01 -12.04 -2.62
CA LEU A 9 -0.06 -12.77 -1.93
C LEU A 9 -1.16 -13.20 -2.91
N LEU A 10 -1.56 -12.31 -3.79
CA LEU A 10 -2.59 -12.61 -4.79
C LEU A 10 -2.15 -13.75 -5.71
N LYS A 11 -0.89 -13.72 -6.14
CA LYS A 11 -0.34 -14.78 -6.98
C LYS A 11 -0.31 -16.11 -6.23
N ALA A 12 0.11 -16.10 -4.97
CA ALA A 12 0.15 -17.32 -4.15
C ALA A 12 -1.23 -17.94 -3.94
N LYS A 13 -2.28 -17.11 -3.98
CA LYS A 13 -3.68 -17.58 -3.82
C LYS A 13 -4.39 -17.81 -5.15
N GLY A 14 -3.71 -17.62 -6.28
CA GLY A 14 -4.31 -17.76 -7.61
C GLY A 14 -5.30 -16.66 -7.95
N LEU A 15 -5.18 -15.49 -7.34
CA LEU A 15 -6.10 -14.37 -7.49
C LEU A 15 -5.53 -13.19 -8.29
N GLU A 16 -4.35 -13.34 -8.89
CA GLU A 16 -3.66 -12.25 -9.57
C GLU A 16 -4.46 -11.63 -10.73
N ASN A 17 -5.38 -12.40 -11.33
CA ASN A 17 -6.22 -11.89 -12.40
C ASN A 17 -7.55 -11.32 -11.92
N SER A 18 -7.86 -11.44 -10.63
CA SER A 18 -9.11 -10.97 -10.04
C SER A 18 -8.98 -9.60 -9.38
N TYR A 19 -7.75 -9.14 -9.15
CA TYR A 19 -7.47 -7.88 -8.47
C TYR A 19 -6.41 -7.09 -9.23
N TYR A 20 -6.61 -5.78 -9.30
CA TYR A 20 -5.60 -4.86 -9.83
C TYR A 20 -5.06 -4.03 -8.68
N VAL A 21 -3.75 -4.00 -8.53
CA VAL A 21 -3.06 -3.31 -7.43
C VAL A 21 -2.06 -2.32 -7.98
N GLU A 22 -2.10 -1.11 -7.48
CA GLU A 22 -1.18 -0.06 -7.87
C GLU A 22 -0.88 0.82 -6.65
N SER A 23 0.32 1.38 -6.58
CA SER A 23 0.68 2.32 -5.52
C SER A 23 0.83 3.74 -6.06
N ALA A 24 0.59 4.72 -5.20
CA ALA A 24 0.75 6.12 -5.53
C ALA A 24 1.12 6.90 -4.26
N ALA A 25 1.76 8.05 -4.44
CA ALA A 25 2.17 8.91 -3.34
C ALA A 25 1.15 10.03 -3.13
N VAL A 26 1.06 10.53 -1.91
CA VAL A 26 0.18 11.67 -1.58
C VAL A 26 0.92 13.00 -1.68
N SER A 27 2.25 12.99 -1.78
CA SER A 27 3.06 14.20 -1.95
C SER A 27 3.80 14.19 -3.29
N THR A 28 4.34 15.33 -3.68
CA THR A 28 5.09 15.46 -4.92
C THR A 28 6.58 15.16 -4.75
N GLU A 29 7.06 14.98 -3.53
CA GLU A 29 8.49 14.85 -3.22
C GLU A 29 9.14 13.66 -3.90
N GLU A 30 8.41 12.56 -4.04
CA GLU A 30 8.93 11.30 -4.56
C GLU A 30 8.54 11.02 -6.01
N ILE A 31 7.85 11.95 -6.68
CA ILE A 31 7.40 11.72 -8.07
C ILE A 31 8.59 11.40 -8.97
N GLY A 32 8.49 10.29 -9.69
CA GLY A 32 9.52 9.83 -10.61
C GLY A 32 10.65 9.06 -9.96
N ASN A 33 10.72 9.02 -8.62
CA ASN A 33 11.77 8.29 -7.92
C ASN A 33 11.56 6.78 -8.00
N PRO A 34 12.67 6.01 -8.09
CA PRO A 34 12.59 4.55 -8.04
C PRO A 34 12.32 4.06 -6.62
N ILE A 35 12.08 2.76 -6.50
CA ILE A 35 11.94 2.11 -5.19
C ILE A 35 13.23 2.36 -4.38
N TYR A 36 13.06 2.75 -3.12
CA TYR A 36 14.19 3.02 -2.22
C TYR A 36 15.05 1.75 -2.05
N PRO A 37 16.38 1.85 -2.20
CA PRO A 37 17.25 0.65 -2.18
C PRO A 37 17.09 -0.27 -0.97
N PRO A 38 16.99 0.22 0.29
CA PRO A 38 16.73 -0.65 1.42
C PRO A 38 15.41 -1.41 1.32
N ALA A 39 14.36 -0.80 0.74
CA ALA A 39 13.09 -1.47 0.50
C ALA A 39 13.25 -2.58 -0.53
N LYS A 40 14.02 -2.36 -1.61
CA LYS A 40 14.31 -3.40 -2.59
C LYS A 40 15.01 -4.59 -1.94
N ARG A 41 16.00 -4.32 -1.08
CA ARG A 41 16.73 -5.38 -0.38
C ARG A 41 15.80 -6.20 0.51
N CYS A 42 14.91 -5.53 1.24
CA CYS A 42 13.95 -6.19 2.10
C CYS A 42 13.02 -7.10 1.30
N LEU A 43 12.47 -6.60 0.20
CA LEU A 43 11.60 -7.39 -0.69
C LEU A 43 12.35 -8.61 -1.23
N SER A 44 13.57 -8.41 -1.72
CA SER A 44 14.39 -9.51 -2.26
C SER A 44 14.70 -10.57 -1.21
N ASN A 45 15.00 -10.15 0.03
CA ASN A 45 15.29 -11.07 1.13
C ASN A 45 14.10 -11.96 1.47
N HIS A 46 12.88 -11.50 1.20
CA HIS A 46 11.65 -12.28 1.40
C HIS A 46 11.18 -12.98 0.12
N GLY A 47 11.95 -12.92 -0.95
CA GLY A 47 11.58 -13.56 -2.21
C GLY A 47 10.40 -12.89 -2.92
N VAL A 48 10.11 -11.64 -2.60
CA VAL A 48 9.02 -10.89 -3.23
C VAL A 48 9.52 -10.30 -4.54
N ILE A 49 8.82 -10.64 -5.63
CA ILE A 49 9.13 -10.10 -6.96
C ILE A 49 8.61 -8.66 -7.04
N PHE A 50 9.41 -7.75 -7.56
CA PHE A 50 9.02 -6.37 -7.76
C PHE A 50 9.51 -5.84 -9.10
N ASP A 51 8.83 -4.81 -9.60
CA ASP A 51 9.21 -4.13 -10.83
C ASP A 51 10.29 -3.09 -10.51
N ALA A 52 11.53 -3.36 -10.89
CA ALA A 52 12.64 -2.45 -10.67
C ALA A 52 12.48 -1.12 -11.43
N GLY A 53 11.66 -1.10 -12.47
CA GLY A 53 11.34 0.11 -13.22
C GLY A 53 10.25 0.98 -12.62
N LYS A 54 9.63 0.53 -11.53
CA LYS A 54 8.56 1.29 -10.87
C LYS A 54 9.05 2.65 -10.40
N ARG A 55 8.29 3.68 -10.77
CA ARG A 55 8.53 5.06 -10.31
C ARG A 55 7.32 5.56 -9.56
N ALA A 56 7.56 6.43 -8.57
CA ALA A 56 6.47 7.01 -7.80
C ALA A 56 5.63 7.95 -8.67
N ARG A 57 4.31 7.87 -8.53
CA ARG A 57 3.38 8.83 -9.08
C ARG A 57 2.53 9.40 -7.96
N GLN A 58 1.93 10.56 -8.19
CA GLN A 58 1.03 11.14 -7.21
C GLN A 58 -0.41 10.67 -7.45
N VAL A 59 -1.15 10.49 -6.34
CA VAL A 59 -2.60 10.24 -6.39
C VAL A 59 -3.29 11.44 -7.04
N VAL A 60 -4.26 11.18 -7.89
CA VAL A 60 -5.12 12.20 -8.51
C VAL A 60 -6.57 11.94 -8.11
N PRO A 61 -7.46 12.97 -8.19
CA PRO A 61 -8.87 12.78 -7.79
C PRO A 61 -9.58 11.65 -8.51
N GLU A 62 -9.22 11.40 -9.78
CA GLU A 62 -9.82 10.36 -10.59
C GLU A 62 -9.53 8.95 -10.07
N ASP A 63 -8.48 8.78 -9.25
CA ASP A 63 -8.17 7.49 -8.64
C ASP A 63 -9.31 7.02 -7.74
N TYR A 64 -10.07 7.94 -7.16
CA TYR A 64 -11.21 7.57 -6.32
C TYR A 64 -12.25 6.75 -7.09
N ASP A 65 -12.50 7.11 -8.34
CA ASP A 65 -13.47 6.42 -9.17
C ASP A 65 -12.92 5.14 -9.80
N ARG A 66 -11.59 5.09 -10.01
CA ARG A 66 -10.92 3.97 -10.68
C ARG A 66 -10.71 2.78 -9.78
N PHE A 67 -10.56 2.99 -8.48
CA PHE A 67 -10.21 1.92 -7.53
C PHE A 67 -11.33 1.68 -6.53
N ASP A 68 -11.50 0.42 -6.13
CA ASP A 68 -12.49 0.05 -5.13
C ASP A 68 -12.03 0.37 -3.72
N ARG A 69 -10.72 0.44 -3.51
CA ARG A 69 -10.11 0.73 -2.21
C ARG A 69 -8.91 1.63 -2.39
N LEU A 70 -8.80 2.62 -1.51
CA LEU A 70 -7.60 3.46 -1.38
C LEU A 70 -7.06 3.23 0.02
N VAL A 71 -5.94 2.52 0.10
CA VAL A 71 -5.40 2.04 1.37
C VAL A 71 -4.17 2.84 1.74
N CYS A 72 -4.20 3.46 2.91
CA CYS A 72 -3.11 4.28 3.43
C CYS A 72 -2.31 3.51 4.47
N MET A 73 -1.02 3.79 4.52
CA MET A 73 -0.13 3.14 5.48
C MET A 73 -0.19 3.80 6.84
N ASP A 74 -0.40 5.12 6.89
CA ASP A 74 -0.40 5.87 8.13
C ASP A 74 -1.40 7.03 8.11
N SER A 75 -1.57 7.66 9.29
CA SER A 75 -2.49 8.77 9.47
C SER A 75 -2.09 10.01 8.67
N SER A 76 -0.80 10.21 8.44
CA SER A 76 -0.30 11.30 7.61
C SER A 76 -0.76 11.14 6.16
N ASN A 77 -0.69 9.91 5.63
CA ASN A 77 -1.20 9.61 4.29
C ASN A 77 -2.69 9.94 4.19
N LEU A 78 -3.48 9.60 5.20
CA LEU A 78 -4.91 9.91 5.24
C LEU A 78 -5.17 11.41 5.13
N ARG A 79 -4.44 12.21 5.92
CA ARG A 79 -4.62 13.66 5.91
C ARG A 79 -4.31 14.27 4.56
N TRP A 80 -3.21 13.85 3.94
CA TRP A 80 -2.81 14.34 2.62
C TRP A 80 -3.76 13.87 1.53
N LEU A 81 -4.20 12.62 1.61
CA LEU A 81 -5.14 12.07 0.63
C LEU A 81 -6.46 12.86 0.62
N ARG A 82 -6.95 13.26 1.80
CA ARG A 82 -8.16 14.05 1.90
C ARG A 82 -8.08 15.43 1.24
N ARG A 83 -6.88 15.96 1.13
CA ARG A 83 -6.67 17.21 0.38
C ARG A 83 -6.76 17.02 -1.12
N ILE A 84 -6.59 15.80 -1.60
CA ILE A 84 -6.63 15.47 -3.02
C ILE A 84 -8.04 15.06 -3.44
N ILE A 85 -8.66 14.14 -2.71
CA ILE A 85 -9.97 13.59 -3.06
C ILE A 85 -11.13 14.25 -2.32
N HIS A 86 -10.87 15.02 -1.26
CA HIS A 86 -11.80 15.77 -0.42
C HIS A 86 -12.79 14.90 0.35
N ASP A 87 -13.69 14.19 -0.31
CA ASP A 87 -14.75 13.39 0.31
C ASP A 87 -14.56 11.91 0.02
N ASP A 88 -15.13 11.07 0.90
CA ASP A 88 -15.13 9.62 0.75
C ASP A 88 -16.57 9.08 0.94
N PRO A 89 -17.50 9.44 0.01
CA PRO A 89 -18.91 9.03 0.17
C PRO A 89 -19.11 7.53 0.04
N GLN A 90 -18.24 6.82 -0.67
CA GLN A 90 -18.35 5.37 -0.85
C GLN A 90 -17.51 4.59 0.15
N LYS A 91 -16.88 5.28 1.11
CA LYS A 91 -16.07 4.68 2.17
C LYS A 91 -14.98 3.75 1.62
N LYS A 92 -14.24 4.24 0.63
CA LYS A 92 -13.15 3.50 -0.01
C LYS A 92 -11.82 3.63 0.72
N VAL A 93 -11.65 4.68 1.53
CA VAL A 93 -10.38 5.02 2.16
C VAL A 93 -10.22 4.31 3.51
N HIS A 94 -9.15 3.56 3.67
CA HIS A 94 -8.86 2.80 4.88
C HIS A 94 -7.38 2.84 5.22
N LEU A 95 -7.06 2.72 6.52
CA LEU A 95 -5.70 2.40 6.96
C LEU A 95 -5.48 0.89 6.78
N LEU A 96 -4.31 0.51 6.27
CA LEU A 96 -4.00 -0.91 6.08
C LEU A 96 -4.15 -1.70 7.37
N MET A 97 -3.59 -1.17 8.48
CA MET A 97 -3.62 -1.88 9.75
C MET A 97 -5.02 -1.98 10.36
N SER A 98 -5.98 -1.19 9.90
CA SER A 98 -7.36 -1.31 10.39
C SER A 98 -7.97 -2.68 10.05
N TYR A 99 -7.52 -3.32 8.99
CA TYR A 99 -7.99 -4.66 8.63
C TYR A 99 -7.54 -5.72 9.63
N THR A 100 -6.49 -5.48 10.39
CA THR A 100 -6.02 -6.39 11.43
C THR A 100 -6.74 -6.21 12.78
N GLY A 101 -7.61 -5.21 12.87
CA GLY A 101 -8.22 -4.82 14.14
C GLY A 101 -7.36 -3.86 14.96
N ALA A 102 -6.14 -3.57 14.51
CA ALA A 102 -5.26 -2.61 15.18
C ALA A 102 -5.51 -1.20 14.62
N GLY A 103 -5.76 -0.24 15.51
CA GLY A 103 -5.99 1.14 15.10
C GLY A 103 -4.69 1.94 15.02
N ARG A 104 -3.65 1.40 14.38
CA ARG A 104 -2.33 2.03 14.31
C ARG A 104 -1.79 2.12 12.90
N ASP A 105 -0.75 2.92 12.73
CA ASP A 105 -0.03 3.05 11.47
C ASP A 105 0.89 1.86 11.23
N VAL A 106 1.24 1.63 9.96
CA VAL A 106 2.37 0.75 9.61
C VAL A 106 3.65 1.41 10.15
N ALA A 107 4.56 0.59 10.70
CA ALA A 107 5.83 1.10 11.20
C ALA A 107 6.60 1.82 10.10
N ASP A 108 7.10 3.03 10.42
CA ASP A 108 7.80 3.87 9.46
C ASP A 108 9.31 3.59 9.53
N PRO A 109 9.91 3.00 8.48
CA PRO A 109 11.32 2.65 8.50
C PRO A 109 12.25 3.86 8.47
N TRP A 110 11.76 5.05 8.09
CA TRP A 110 12.56 6.27 8.14
C TRP A 110 12.97 6.63 9.57
N TYR A 111 12.09 6.33 10.55
CA TYR A 111 12.37 6.60 11.96
C TYR A 111 13.08 5.45 12.64
N THR A 112 12.72 4.21 12.31
CA THR A 112 13.25 3.02 12.99
C THR A 112 14.48 2.44 12.31
N GLY A 113 14.65 2.68 11.01
CA GLY A 113 15.66 2.00 10.18
C GLY A 113 15.35 0.52 9.98
N ASP A 114 14.21 0.04 10.45
CA ASP A 114 13.84 -1.36 10.47
C ASP A 114 12.80 -1.67 9.40
N PHE A 115 13.29 -1.99 8.20
CA PHE A 115 12.43 -2.38 7.08
C PHE A 115 11.76 -3.73 7.29
N GLU A 116 12.33 -4.58 8.14
CA GLU A 116 11.75 -5.89 8.43
C GLU A 116 10.42 -5.74 9.19
N THR A 117 10.38 -4.89 10.21
CA THR A 117 9.14 -4.62 10.95
C THR A 117 8.08 -4.02 10.03
N THR A 118 8.48 -3.09 9.16
CA THR A 118 7.57 -2.51 8.17
C THR A 118 7.03 -3.59 7.23
N PHE A 119 7.89 -4.47 6.75
CA PHE A 119 7.49 -5.59 5.89
C PHE A 119 6.46 -6.48 6.57
N GLN A 120 6.70 -6.87 7.82
CA GLN A 120 5.80 -7.74 8.57
C GLN A 120 4.44 -7.07 8.81
N ASP A 121 4.43 -5.77 9.13
CA ASP A 121 3.19 -5.03 9.28
C ASP A 121 2.39 -5.02 7.98
N ILE A 122 3.04 -4.73 6.86
CA ILE A 122 2.38 -4.67 5.55
C ILE A 122 1.85 -6.06 5.17
N LEU A 123 2.65 -7.11 5.37
CA LEU A 123 2.23 -8.47 5.06
C LEU A 123 0.98 -8.85 5.86
N ARG A 124 0.99 -8.58 7.16
CA ARG A 124 -0.14 -8.87 8.04
C ARG A 124 -1.38 -8.08 7.61
N GLY A 125 -1.22 -6.79 7.29
CA GLY A 125 -2.30 -5.95 6.84
C GLY A 125 -2.90 -6.43 5.52
N CYS A 126 -2.06 -6.81 4.56
CA CYS A 126 -2.50 -7.33 3.27
C CYS A 126 -3.22 -8.67 3.43
N GLU A 127 -2.72 -9.56 4.27
CA GLU A 127 -3.39 -10.83 4.54
C GLU A 127 -4.77 -10.62 5.16
N ALA A 128 -4.86 -9.73 6.16
CA ALA A 128 -6.13 -9.40 6.80
C ALA A 128 -7.12 -8.77 5.81
N MET A 129 -6.62 -7.90 4.92
CA MET A 129 -7.44 -7.27 3.90
C MET A 129 -8.06 -8.31 2.95
N LEU A 130 -7.27 -9.26 2.50
CA LEU A 130 -7.77 -10.33 1.62
C LEU A 130 -8.76 -11.24 2.33
N SER A 131 -8.62 -11.44 3.65
CA SER A 131 -9.52 -12.27 4.44
C SER A 131 -10.83 -11.55 4.78
N SER A 132 -10.90 -10.24 4.65
CA SER A 132 -12.04 -9.43 5.08
C SER A 132 -13.22 -9.41 4.10
N ARG A 133 -13.18 -10.20 3.04
CA ARG A 133 -14.22 -10.23 1.99
C ARG A 133 -14.43 -8.84 1.39
N LEU A 134 -13.45 -8.36 0.67
CA LEU A 134 -13.57 -7.08 -0.01
C LEU A 134 -14.79 -7.05 -0.91
N PRO A 135 -15.59 -5.99 -0.89
CA PRO A 135 -16.63 -5.81 -1.88
C PRO A 135 -16.03 -5.79 -3.27
N LYS A 136 -16.69 -6.39 -4.17
CA LYS A 136 -16.26 -6.47 -5.55
C LYS A 136 -16.87 -5.38 -6.38
#